data_597f7695fe86283808f026149d124c03
#
_entry.id   597f7695fe86283808f026149d124c03
#
_cell.length_a   1.000
_cell.length_b   1.000
_cell.length_c   1.000
_cell.angle_alpha   90.00
_cell.angle_beta   90.00
_cell.angle_gamma   90.00
#
_symmetry.space_group_name_H-M   'P 1'
#
loop_
_entity.id
_entity.type
_entity.pdbx_description
1 polymer ?
#
loop_
_entity_poly.entity_id
_entity_poly.type
_entity_poly.pdbx_seq_one_letter_code
_entity_poly.pdbx_strand_id
1 'polypeptide(L)'
;MKVAIIGTGNMASGLANTLAGAKHEVTLGSRDPGKASALAEKIGLGVRGGGITAAAKLAGVVILAIPFGAAADALKEAGDLAGKVLVDISNPISADYKSLLIGHTTSAAEKIQALAPKAKVVKAFNTIFAQLLPAEARQGKSLQVFVASNDEAAKAEVSALAQSIGFDALDAGPLSNSRFIEPIGEMNIHFGYFLGKGTVVAPAWVAV
;
A
#
# COMPACT_ATOMS: atom_id res chain seq x y z
N MET A 1 -14.99 5.58 1.93
CA MET A 1 -14.81 4.44 0.99
C MET A 1 -14.83 3.14 1.77
N LYS A 2 -15.11 2.00 1.10
CA LYS A 2 -14.93 0.65 1.66
C LYS A 2 -13.58 0.11 1.23
N VAL A 3 -12.69 -0.10 2.19
CA VAL A 3 -11.29 -0.48 1.95
C VAL A 3 -10.99 -1.81 2.62
N ALA A 4 -10.48 -2.78 1.86
CA ALA A 4 -9.88 -3.98 2.40
C ALA A 4 -8.36 -3.82 2.44
N ILE A 5 -7.73 -4.21 3.54
CA ILE A 5 -6.28 -4.23 3.66
C ILE A 5 -5.85 -5.68 3.89
N ILE A 6 -5.12 -6.24 2.94
CA ILE A 6 -4.62 -7.61 3.01
C ILE A 6 -3.25 -7.60 3.67
N GLY A 7 -3.19 -8.16 4.87
CA GLY A 7 -2.00 -8.18 5.73
C GLY A 7 -2.29 -7.77 7.16
N THR A 8 -1.37 -8.09 8.07
CA THR A 8 -1.44 -7.79 9.50
C THR A 8 -0.13 -7.22 10.06
N GLY A 9 0.77 -6.80 9.18
CA GLY A 9 2.04 -6.14 9.55
C GLY A 9 1.88 -4.66 9.90
N ASN A 10 3.01 -3.99 10.13
CA ASN A 10 3.05 -2.58 10.54
C ASN A 10 2.35 -1.63 9.55
N MET A 11 2.58 -1.84 8.23
CA MET A 11 1.90 -1.04 7.21
C MET A 11 0.39 -1.26 7.22
N ALA A 12 -0.06 -2.51 7.32
CA ALA A 12 -1.48 -2.84 7.39
C ALA A 12 -2.14 -2.22 8.63
N SER A 13 -1.50 -2.35 9.80
CA SER A 13 -1.97 -1.77 11.06
C SER A 13 -2.06 -0.24 10.98
N GLY A 14 -0.99 0.41 10.50
CA GLY A 14 -0.94 1.87 10.39
C GLY A 14 -1.97 2.41 9.41
N LEU A 15 -2.09 1.82 8.20
CA LEU A 15 -3.10 2.21 7.22
C LEU A 15 -4.52 1.98 7.75
N ALA A 16 -4.78 0.84 8.41
CA ALA A 16 -6.11 0.56 8.97
C ALA A 16 -6.50 1.58 10.02
N ASN A 17 -5.59 1.90 10.95
CA ASN A 17 -5.85 2.90 11.98
C ASN A 17 -6.11 4.29 11.39
N THR A 18 -5.25 4.73 10.47
CA THR A 18 -5.32 6.08 9.89
C THR A 18 -6.56 6.24 8.99
N LEU A 19 -6.86 5.24 8.15
CA LEU A 19 -8.04 5.26 7.28
C LEU A 19 -9.34 5.17 8.08
N ALA A 20 -9.42 4.33 9.11
CA ALA A 20 -10.59 4.27 9.98
C ALA A 20 -10.79 5.58 10.75
N GLY A 21 -9.72 6.22 11.22
CA GLY A 21 -9.73 7.57 11.80
C GLY A 21 -10.29 8.62 10.85
N ALA A 22 -10.01 8.51 9.56
CA ALA A 22 -10.57 9.33 8.49
C ALA A 22 -11.99 8.89 8.02
N LYS A 23 -12.67 8.02 8.80
CA LYS A 23 -14.04 7.57 8.55
C LYS A 23 -14.24 6.70 7.30
N HIS A 24 -13.20 6.01 6.85
CA HIS A 24 -13.36 4.93 5.89
C HIS A 24 -13.82 3.64 6.58
N GLU A 25 -14.61 2.82 5.88
CA GLU A 25 -14.98 1.48 6.33
C GLU A 25 -13.83 0.51 6.02
N VAL A 26 -13.09 0.09 7.05
CA VAL A 26 -11.89 -0.73 6.88
C VAL A 26 -12.15 -2.18 7.30
N THR A 27 -11.72 -3.12 6.46
CA THR A 27 -11.70 -4.55 6.77
C THR A 27 -10.30 -5.12 6.55
N LEU A 28 -9.71 -5.69 7.58
CA LEU A 28 -8.44 -6.42 7.50
C LEU A 28 -8.67 -7.84 7.00
N GLY A 29 -7.86 -8.27 6.04
CA GLY A 29 -7.86 -9.64 5.51
C GLY A 29 -6.52 -10.33 5.76
N SER A 30 -6.55 -11.58 6.23
CA SER A 30 -5.34 -12.37 6.43
C SER A 30 -5.61 -13.85 6.13
N ARG A 31 -4.55 -14.59 5.75
CA ARG A 31 -4.57 -16.07 5.68
C ARG A 31 -4.91 -16.71 7.04
N ASP A 32 -4.59 -16.01 8.12
CA ASP A 32 -5.04 -16.34 9.47
C ASP A 32 -6.10 -15.29 9.88
N PRO A 33 -7.41 -15.63 9.77
CA PRO A 33 -8.49 -14.70 10.11
C PRO A 33 -8.45 -14.26 11.56
N GLY A 34 -7.94 -15.11 12.47
CA GLY A 34 -7.81 -14.78 13.90
C GLY A 34 -6.84 -13.62 14.13
N LYS A 35 -5.71 -13.59 13.40
CA LYS A 35 -4.78 -12.46 13.48
C LYS A 35 -5.39 -11.16 12.96
N ALA A 36 -6.18 -11.22 11.89
CA ALA A 36 -6.85 -10.04 11.37
C ALA A 36 -7.91 -9.53 12.36
N SER A 37 -8.68 -10.42 12.98
CA SER A 37 -9.68 -10.08 13.99
C SER A 37 -9.04 -9.46 15.23
N ALA A 38 -7.99 -10.07 15.77
CA ALA A 38 -7.26 -9.54 16.92
C ALA A 38 -6.65 -8.16 16.67
N LEU A 39 -6.10 -7.94 15.45
CA LEU A 39 -5.58 -6.62 15.06
C LEU A 39 -6.72 -5.60 14.93
N ALA A 40 -7.85 -5.98 14.35
CA ALA A 40 -9.03 -5.12 14.22
C ALA A 40 -9.57 -4.69 15.59
N GLU A 41 -9.68 -5.62 16.53
CA GLU A 41 -10.06 -5.34 17.94
C GLU A 41 -9.10 -4.34 18.60
N LYS A 42 -7.79 -4.55 18.41
CA LYS A 42 -6.75 -3.65 18.96
C LYS A 42 -6.84 -2.24 18.38
N ILE A 43 -7.15 -2.09 17.10
CA ILE A 43 -7.31 -0.78 16.45
C ILE A 43 -8.62 -0.13 16.89
N GLY A 44 -9.69 -0.90 17.05
CA GLY A 44 -11.02 -0.36 17.30
C GLY A 44 -11.56 0.42 16.09
N LEU A 45 -12.13 1.59 16.31
CA LEU A 45 -12.61 2.54 15.27
C LEU A 45 -13.59 1.92 14.26
N GLY A 46 -14.22 0.78 14.59
CA GLY A 46 -15.11 0.06 13.68
C GLY A 46 -14.41 -0.78 12.62
N VAL A 47 -13.08 -0.96 12.73
CA VAL A 47 -12.32 -1.86 11.85
C VAL A 47 -12.79 -3.30 12.06
N ARG A 48 -12.97 -4.04 10.97
CA ARG A 48 -13.32 -5.47 10.98
C ARG A 48 -12.13 -6.31 10.56
N GLY A 49 -12.07 -7.55 11.00
CA GLY A 49 -11.03 -8.51 10.63
C GLY A 49 -11.63 -9.83 10.17
N GLY A 50 -10.92 -10.52 9.26
CA GLY A 50 -11.36 -11.82 8.74
C GLY A 50 -10.39 -12.42 7.72
N GLY A 51 -10.89 -13.39 6.93
CA GLY A 51 -10.13 -13.98 5.83
C GLY A 51 -9.99 -13.04 4.62
N ILE A 52 -8.99 -13.30 3.77
CA ILE A 52 -8.69 -12.48 2.58
C ILE A 52 -9.91 -12.39 1.64
N THR A 53 -10.53 -13.52 1.31
CA THR A 53 -11.70 -13.56 0.42
C THR A 53 -12.84 -12.70 0.92
N ALA A 54 -13.17 -12.80 2.21
CA ALA A 54 -14.26 -12.05 2.82
C ALA A 54 -13.97 -10.54 2.81
N ALA A 55 -12.76 -10.13 3.17
CA ALA A 55 -12.34 -8.74 3.15
C ALA A 55 -12.38 -8.16 1.73
N ALA A 56 -11.78 -8.84 0.76
CA ALA A 56 -11.73 -8.40 -0.63
C ALA A 56 -13.14 -8.25 -1.25
N LYS A 57 -14.07 -9.15 -0.90
CA LYS A 57 -15.45 -9.10 -1.39
C LYS A 57 -16.20 -7.84 -0.96
N LEU A 58 -15.95 -7.36 0.26
CA LEU A 58 -16.67 -6.24 0.87
C LEU A 58 -16.23 -4.86 0.38
N ALA A 59 -15.09 -4.75 -0.29
CA ALA A 59 -14.45 -3.49 -0.60
C ALA A 59 -14.39 -3.19 -2.10
N GLY A 60 -14.41 -1.91 -2.47
CA GLY A 60 -14.08 -1.42 -3.80
C GLY A 60 -12.58 -1.23 -3.99
N VAL A 61 -11.89 -0.84 -2.91
CA VAL A 61 -10.43 -0.66 -2.88
C VAL A 61 -9.80 -1.78 -2.04
N VAL A 62 -8.85 -2.50 -2.60
CA VAL A 62 -8.10 -3.58 -1.93
C VAL A 62 -6.63 -3.21 -1.88
N ILE A 63 -6.06 -3.05 -0.70
CA ILE A 63 -4.65 -2.72 -0.48
C ILE A 63 -3.87 -3.98 -0.14
N LEU A 64 -2.84 -4.31 -0.91
CA LEU A 64 -1.91 -5.39 -0.63
C LEU A 64 -0.79 -4.90 0.28
N ALA A 65 -0.98 -5.02 1.59
CA ALA A 65 0.00 -4.67 2.62
C ALA A 65 0.81 -5.89 3.07
N ILE A 66 1.36 -6.61 2.11
CA ILE A 66 2.13 -7.84 2.25
C ILE A 66 3.42 -7.76 1.43
N PRO A 67 4.45 -8.57 1.72
CA PRO A 67 5.63 -8.69 0.86
C PRO A 67 5.26 -9.12 -0.56
N PHE A 68 6.00 -8.62 -1.55
CA PHE A 68 5.77 -8.92 -2.97
C PHE A 68 5.69 -10.44 -3.25
N GLY A 69 6.59 -11.23 -2.63
CA GLY A 69 6.60 -12.70 -2.81
C GLY A 69 5.33 -13.42 -2.35
N ALA A 70 4.49 -12.78 -1.53
CA ALA A 70 3.22 -13.35 -1.07
C ALA A 70 2.01 -12.90 -1.93
N ALA A 71 2.23 -12.03 -2.91
CA ALA A 71 1.13 -11.41 -3.67
C ALA A 71 0.34 -12.44 -4.49
N ALA A 72 1.01 -13.41 -5.14
CA ALA A 72 0.35 -14.40 -5.98
C ALA A 72 -0.65 -15.26 -5.19
N ASP A 73 -0.25 -15.76 -4.03
CA ASP A 73 -1.11 -16.57 -3.17
C ASP A 73 -2.27 -15.75 -2.59
N ALA A 74 -1.99 -14.51 -2.17
CA ALA A 74 -3.01 -13.62 -1.64
C ALA A 74 -4.06 -13.24 -2.71
N LEU A 75 -3.64 -13.01 -3.94
CA LEU A 75 -4.55 -12.71 -5.06
C LEU A 75 -5.40 -13.93 -5.43
N LYS A 76 -4.81 -15.12 -5.42
CA LYS A 76 -5.55 -16.38 -5.64
C LYS A 76 -6.63 -16.57 -4.56
N GLU A 77 -6.30 -16.30 -3.28
CA GLU A 77 -7.24 -16.41 -2.17
C GLU A 77 -8.30 -15.30 -2.18
N ALA A 78 -7.94 -14.09 -2.63
CA ALA A 78 -8.88 -12.98 -2.75
C ALA A 78 -10.01 -13.25 -3.73
N GLY A 79 -9.77 -14.10 -4.75
CA GLY A 79 -10.74 -14.50 -5.75
C GLY A 79 -10.94 -13.42 -6.82
N ASP A 80 -12.20 -13.18 -7.21
CA ASP A 80 -12.51 -12.22 -8.29
C ASP A 80 -12.34 -10.76 -7.82
N LEU A 81 -11.39 -10.08 -8.45
CA LEU A 81 -11.10 -8.66 -8.24
C LEU A 81 -11.49 -7.79 -9.46
N ALA A 82 -12.34 -8.32 -10.36
CA ALA A 82 -12.76 -7.60 -11.56
C ALA A 82 -13.37 -6.24 -11.20
N GLY A 83 -12.87 -5.18 -11.84
CA GLY A 83 -13.32 -3.81 -11.65
C GLY A 83 -12.93 -3.14 -10.33
N LYS A 84 -12.32 -3.88 -9.38
CA LYS A 84 -11.84 -3.30 -8.12
C LYS A 84 -10.52 -2.57 -8.32
N VAL A 85 -10.30 -1.55 -7.51
CA VAL A 85 -9.01 -0.89 -7.37
C VAL A 85 -8.10 -1.74 -6.48
N LEU A 86 -6.96 -2.15 -7.01
CA LEU A 86 -5.97 -2.97 -6.32
C LEU A 86 -4.70 -2.15 -6.07
N VAL A 87 -4.48 -1.75 -4.83
CA VAL A 87 -3.34 -0.92 -4.46
C VAL A 87 -2.17 -1.80 -4.05
N ASP A 88 -1.07 -1.72 -4.80
CA ASP A 88 0.20 -2.35 -4.44
C ASP A 88 1.08 -1.36 -3.68
N ILE A 89 1.42 -1.69 -2.44
CA ILE A 89 2.32 -0.91 -1.61
C ILE A 89 3.67 -1.60 -1.38
N SER A 90 3.93 -2.71 -2.06
CA SER A 90 5.13 -3.51 -1.87
C SER A 90 6.36 -2.91 -2.56
N ASN A 91 7.53 -3.31 -2.11
CA ASN A 91 8.79 -3.20 -2.84
C ASN A 91 9.33 -4.62 -3.10
N PRO A 92 9.78 -4.94 -4.32
CA PRO A 92 10.33 -6.26 -4.65
C PRO A 92 11.78 -6.38 -4.20
N ILE A 93 12.00 -6.42 -2.88
CA ILE A 93 13.31 -6.41 -2.23
C ILE A 93 13.69 -7.78 -1.69
N SER A 94 14.99 -8.04 -1.61
CA SER A 94 15.56 -9.23 -0.99
C SER A 94 15.29 -9.29 0.52
N ALA A 95 15.38 -10.49 1.10
CA ALA A 95 15.10 -10.69 2.52
C ALA A 95 16.05 -9.92 3.46
N ASP A 96 17.26 -9.60 3.00
CA ASP A 96 18.25 -8.78 3.71
C ASP A 96 18.12 -7.27 3.41
N TYR A 97 17.12 -6.87 2.63
CA TYR A 97 16.84 -5.48 2.24
C TYR A 97 17.96 -4.78 1.47
N LYS A 98 18.82 -5.51 0.77
CA LYS A 98 19.99 -4.94 0.08
C LYS A 98 19.90 -4.89 -1.42
N SER A 99 18.89 -5.53 -2.01
CA SER A 99 18.78 -5.63 -3.45
C SER A 99 17.33 -5.68 -3.92
N LEU A 100 17.05 -5.07 -5.06
CA LEU A 100 15.81 -5.30 -5.79
C LEU A 100 15.85 -6.70 -6.42
N LEU A 101 14.75 -7.45 -6.28
CA LEU A 101 14.58 -8.77 -6.90
C LEU A 101 14.21 -8.66 -8.39
N ILE A 102 13.51 -7.59 -8.74
CA ILE A 102 13.11 -7.25 -10.12
C ILE A 102 13.22 -5.73 -10.30
N GLY A 103 13.36 -5.30 -11.53
CA GLY A 103 13.46 -3.86 -11.86
C GLY A 103 13.75 -3.63 -13.35
N HIS A 104 14.05 -2.38 -13.73
CA HIS A 104 14.37 -1.91 -15.08
C HIS A 104 13.30 -2.18 -16.14
N THR A 105 13.06 -3.44 -16.51
CA THR A 105 12.11 -3.84 -17.58
C THR A 105 10.73 -4.19 -17.08
N THR A 106 10.56 -4.37 -15.76
CA THR A 106 9.29 -4.67 -15.09
C THR A 106 9.32 -4.22 -13.64
N SER A 107 8.18 -4.27 -12.95
CA SER A 107 7.99 -3.90 -11.55
C SER A 107 7.09 -4.90 -10.81
N ALA A 108 7.05 -4.84 -9.49
CA ALA A 108 6.10 -5.61 -8.69
C ALA A 108 4.66 -5.29 -9.09
N ALA A 109 4.34 -4.00 -9.27
CA ALA A 109 3.00 -3.58 -9.66
C ALA A 109 2.58 -4.13 -11.04
N GLU A 110 3.47 -4.18 -12.01
CA GLU A 110 3.19 -4.78 -13.33
C GLU A 110 3.01 -6.31 -13.25
N LYS A 111 3.78 -6.99 -12.39
CA LYS A 111 3.59 -8.43 -12.13
C LYS A 111 2.25 -8.69 -11.45
N ILE A 112 1.85 -7.86 -10.50
CA ILE A 112 0.54 -7.92 -9.83
C ILE A 112 -0.58 -7.68 -10.85
N GLN A 113 -0.43 -6.70 -11.76
CA GLN A 113 -1.41 -6.47 -12.83
C GLN A 113 -1.55 -7.70 -13.75
N ALA A 114 -0.47 -8.39 -14.06
CA ALA A 114 -0.51 -9.61 -14.86
C ALA A 114 -1.21 -10.77 -14.14
N LEU A 115 -1.09 -10.85 -12.80
CA LEU A 115 -1.78 -11.84 -11.97
C LEU A 115 -3.27 -11.51 -11.78
N ALA A 116 -3.65 -10.25 -11.81
CA ALA A 116 -5.03 -9.78 -11.64
C ALA A 116 -5.46 -8.89 -12.83
N PRO A 117 -5.56 -9.43 -14.06
CA PRO A 117 -5.70 -8.63 -15.29
C PRO A 117 -7.01 -7.84 -15.38
N LYS A 118 -8.03 -8.22 -14.61
CA LYS A 118 -9.33 -7.53 -14.56
C LYS A 118 -9.43 -6.49 -13.43
N ALA A 119 -8.44 -6.44 -12.53
CA ALA A 119 -8.34 -5.40 -11.50
C ALA A 119 -7.66 -4.14 -12.07
N LYS A 120 -7.94 -3.00 -11.45
CA LYS A 120 -7.30 -1.71 -11.77
C LYS A 120 -6.14 -1.51 -10.79
N VAL A 121 -4.94 -1.89 -11.18
CA VAL A 121 -3.77 -1.81 -10.30
C VAL A 121 -3.26 -0.39 -10.19
N VAL A 122 -3.01 0.03 -8.96
CA VAL A 122 -2.40 1.33 -8.61
C VAL A 122 -1.20 1.08 -7.71
N LYS A 123 -0.05 1.60 -8.07
CA LYS A 123 1.13 1.68 -7.19
C LYS A 123 1.02 2.91 -6.31
N ALA A 124 1.11 2.73 -4.97
CA ALA A 124 1.11 3.84 -4.03
C ALA A 124 1.74 3.44 -2.69
N PHE A 125 2.07 4.41 -1.82
CA PHE A 125 2.55 4.23 -0.44
C PHE A 125 3.85 3.41 -0.24
N ASN A 126 4.46 2.86 -1.26
CA ASN A 126 5.66 2.02 -1.15
C ASN A 126 6.90 2.80 -0.67
N THR A 127 6.85 4.12 -0.71
CA THR A 127 7.92 5.02 -0.27
C THR A 127 7.68 5.61 1.12
N ILE A 128 6.63 5.18 1.83
CA ILE A 128 6.25 5.69 3.15
C ILE A 128 6.53 4.62 4.21
N PHE A 129 7.29 4.96 5.24
CA PHE A 129 7.43 4.09 6.40
C PHE A 129 6.14 4.06 7.24
N ALA A 130 5.85 2.90 7.83
CA ALA A 130 4.65 2.72 8.67
C ALA A 130 4.59 3.73 9.83
N GLN A 131 5.72 4.13 10.36
CA GLN A 131 5.86 5.12 11.43
C GLN A 131 5.37 6.53 11.03
N LEU A 132 5.34 6.82 9.72
CA LEU A 132 4.91 8.12 9.19
C LEU A 132 3.42 8.15 8.77
N LEU A 133 2.70 7.04 8.93
CA LEU A 133 1.27 7.00 8.61
C LEU A 133 0.44 7.89 9.55
N PRO A 134 0.66 7.91 10.88
CA PRO A 134 -0.02 8.86 11.77
C PRO A 134 0.37 10.31 11.44
N ALA A 135 -0.61 11.22 11.44
CA ALA A 135 -0.39 12.63 11.11
C ALA A 135 0.60 13.31 12.10
N GLU A 136 0.52 12.93 13.36
CA GLU A 136 1.35 13.48 14.45
C GLU A 136 2.84 13.16 14.21
N ALA A 137 3.15 11.99 13.67
CA ALA A 137 4.52 11.59 13.39
C ALA A 137 5.19 12.41 12.29
N ARG A 138 4.40 13.10 11.46
CA ARG A 138 4.88 13.92 10.34
C ARG A 138 5.25 15.35 10.74
N GLN A 139 5.01 15.75 11.98
CA GLN A 139 5.39 17.06 12.54
C GLN A 139 4.93 18.25 11.67
N GLY A 140 3.69 18.19 11.19
CA GLY A 140 3.11 19.23 10.33
C GLY A 140 3.56 19.21 8.86
N LYS A 141 4.42 18.26 8.46
CA LYS A 141 4.84 18.11 7.06
C LYS A 141 3.82 17.30 6.27
N SER A 142 3.49 17.73 5.07
CA SER A 142 2.79 16.91 4.08
C SER A 142 3.82 16.08 3.33
N LEU A 143 3.73 14.75 3.45
CA LEU A 143 4.61 13.83 2.74
C LEU A 143 3.96 13.39 1.43
N GLN A 144 4.77 13.19 0.39
CA GLN A 144 4.29 12.80 -0.93
C GLN A 144 4.08 11.29 -1.02
N VAL A 145 2.93 10.89 -1.57
CA VAL A 145 2.64 9.53 -2.02
C VAL A 145 2.62 9.55 -3.55
N PHE A 146 3.57 8.86 -4.17
CA PHE A 146 3.60 8.70 -5.62
C PHE A 146 2.53 7.71 -6.05
N VAL A 147 1.66 8.11 -6.96
CA VAL A 147 0.51 7.29 -7.41
C VAL A 147 0.64 7.04 -8.91
N ALA A 148 0.83 5.77 -9.31
CA ALA A 148 0.96 5.36 -10.70
C ALA A 148 -0.09 4.30 -11.08
N SER A 149 -0.78 4.49 -12.20
CA SER A 149 -1.76 3.54 -12.72
C SER A 149 -2.01 3.78 -14.21
N ASN A 150 -2.47 2.75 -14.92
CA ASN A 150 -2.99 2.87 -16.28
C ASN A 150 -4.49 3.23 -16.33
N ASP A 151 -5.20 3.19 -15.18
CA ASP A 151 -6.61 3.57 -15.06
C ASP A 151 -6.69 4.91 -14.30
N GLU A 152 -7.08 5.97 -15.01
CA GLU A 152 -7.13 7.33 -14.45
C GLU A 152 -8.15 7.47 -13.31
N ALA A 153 -9.27 6.75 -13.39
CA ALA A 153 -10.28 6.80 -12.33
C ALA A 153 -9.77 6.12 -11.04
N ALA A 154 -9.10 4.97 -11.18
CA ALA A 154 -8.47 4.30 -10.05
C ALA A 154 -7.34 5.13 -9.44
N LYS A 155 -6.52 5.79 -10.28
CA LYS A 155 -5.47 6.71 -9.84
C LYS A 155 -6.06 7.87 -9.03
N ALA A 156 -7.13 8.49 -9.52
CA ALA A 156 -7.83 9.56 -8.82
C ALA A 156 -8.43 9.09 -7.48
N GLU A 157 -9.03 7.88 -7.44
CA GLU A 157 -9.60 7.30 -6.22
C GLU A 157 -8.54 7.05 -5.15
N VAL A 158 -7.36 6.51 -5.53
CA VAL A 158 -6.25 6.28 -4.59
C VAL A 158 -5.60 7.61 -4.16
N SER A 159 -5.51 8.59 -5.05
CA SER A 159 -5.04 9.94 -4.71
C SER A 159 -5.96 10.59 -3.66
N ALA A 160 -7.27 10.51 -3.85
CA ALA A 160 -8.24 11.01 -2.87
C ALA A 160 -8.15 10.26 -1.54
N LEU A 161 -7.90 8.94 -1.57
CA LEU A 161 -7.67 8.13 -0.37
C LEU A 161 -6.41 8.62 0.39
N ALA A 162 -5.30 8.86 -0.30
CA ALA A 162 -4.07 9.37 0.30
C ALA A 162 -4.26 10.78 0.91
N GLN A 163 -4.95 11.66 0.19
CA GLN A 163 -5.26 13.01 0.64
C GLN A 163 -6.17 13.01 1.88
N SER A 164 -7.13 12.08 1.95
CA SER A 164 -8.05 11.97 3.10
C SER A 164 -7.35 11.67 4.43
N ILE A 165 -6.13 11.13 4.36
CA ILE A 165 -5.27 10.83 5.52
C ILE A 165 -4.05 11.77 5.59
N GLY A 166 -4.12 12.91 4.89
CA GLY A 166 -3.18 14.02 5.02
C GLY A 166 -1.84 13.84 4.29
N PHE A 167 -1.79 13.03 3.24
CA PHE A 167 -0.66 12.97 2.32
C PHE A 167 -0.89 13.86 1.10
N ASP A 168 0.18 14.30 0.49
CA ASP A 168 0.18 14.92 -0.82
C ASP A 168 0.30 13.83 -1.90
N ALA A 169 -0.76 13.63 -2.68
CA ALA A 169 -0.77 12.61 -3.73
C ALA A 169 -0.18 13.18 -5.01
N LEU A 170 0.98 12.68 -5.40
CA LEU A 170 1.67 13.07 -6.62
C LEU A 170 1.38 12.07 -7.74
N ASP A 171 0.78 12.54 -8.83
CA ASP A 171 0.60 11.71 -10.03
C ASP A 171 1.97 11.33 -10.61
N ALA A 172 2.28 10.05 -10.56
CA ALA A 172 3.52 9.49 -11.08
C ALA A 172 3.36 8.83 -12.47
N GLY A 173 2.22 9.08 -13.14
CA GLY A 173 1.96 8.63 -14.51
C GLY A 173 1.50 7.18 -14.62
N PRO A 174 1.86 6.48 -15.72
CA PRO A 174 1.39 5.12 -15.97
C PRO A 174 1.99 4.10 -14.99
N LEU A 175 1.34 2.94 -14.88
CA LEU A 175 1.78 1.86 -13.97
C LEU A 175 3.24 1.43 -14.21
N SER A 176 3.73 1.52 -15.45
CA SER A 176 5.13 1.24 -15.80
C SER A 176 6.14 2.12 -15.06
N ASN A 177 5.75 3.30 -14.57
CA ASN A 177 6.61 4.16 -13.77
C ASN A 177 6.88 3.59 -12.36
N SER A 178 6.17 2.51 -11.97
CA SER A 178 6.54 1.72 -10.79
C SER A 178 7.98 1.21 -10.85
N ARG A 179 8.54 1.03 -12.07
CA ARG A 179 9.96 0.69 -12.29
C ARG A 179 10.94 1.74 -11.74
N PHE A 180 10.48 2.99 -11.55
CA PHE A 180 11.25 4.07 -10.95
C PHE A 180 10.88 4.26 -9.47
N ILE A 181 9.60 4.10 -9.13
CA ILE A 181 9.08 4.31 -7.78
C ILE A 181 9.58 3.22 -6.81
N GLU A 182 9.68 1.97 -7.26
CA GLU A 182 10.16 0.86 -6.43
C GLU A 182 11.64 1.02 -6.03
N PRO A 183 12.57 1.39 -6.93
CA PRO A 183 13.93 1.78 -6.52
C PRO A 183 14.01 2.97 -5.57
N ILE A 184 13.11 3.95 -5.67
CA ILE A 184 13.02 5.05 -4.69
C ILE A 184 12.63 4.49 -3.32
N GLY A 185 11.68 3.55 -3.25
CA GLY A 185 11.30 2.86 -2.03
C GLY A 185 12.46 2.10 -1.41
N GLU A 186 13.24 1.38 -2.22
CA GLU A 186 14.47 0.70 -1.77
C GLU A 186 15.49 1.70 -1.20
N MET A 187 15.74 2.80 -1.91
CA MET A 187 16.66 3.83 -1.42
C MET A 187 16.17 4.46 -0.11
N ASN A 188 14.85 4.65 0.05
CA ASN A 188 14.29 5.14 1.31
C ASN A 188 14.54 4.15 2.48
N ILE A 189 14.40 2.84 2.22
CA ILE A 189 14.74 1.77 3.18
C ILE A 189 16.22 1.86 3.58
N HIS A 190 17.11 2.07 2.59
CA HIS A 190 18.55 2.24 2.88
C HIS A 190 18.83 3.48 3.73
N PHE A 191 18.22 4.62 3.44
CA PHE A 191 18.33 5.82 4.29
C PHE A 191 17.86 5.54 5.72
N GLY A 192 16.76 4.83 5.89
CA GLY A 192 16.20 4.54 7.20
C GLY A 192 17.03 3.57 8.02
N TYR A 193 17.31 2.39 7.48
CA TYR A 193 17.88 1.28 8.25
C TYR A 193 19.40 1.15 8.15
N PHE A 194 20.02 1.53 7.01
CA PHE A 194 21.44 1.30 6.79
C PHE A 194 22.29 2.58 6.90
N LEU A 195 21.71 3.74 6.59
CA LEU A 195 22.41 5.03 6.61
C LEU A 195 22.06 5.88 7.83
N GLY A 196 21.41 5.30 8.84
CA GLY A 196 21.20 5.90 10.17
C GLY A 196 20.22 7.08 10.20
N LYS A 197 19.40 7.30 9.16
CA LYS A 197 18.40 8.38 9.16
C LYS A 197 17.12 8.04 9.93
N GLY A 198 16.94 6.75 10.30
CA GLY A 198 15.73 6.26 10.96
C GLY A 198 14.51 6.19 10.03
N THR A 199 13.41 5.66 10.54
CA THR A 199 12.17 5.46 9.78
C THR A 199 11.27 6.70 9.75
N VAL A 200 11.89 7.89 9.83
CA VAL A 200 11.22 9.20 9.83
C VAL A 200 11.61 10.05 8.61
N VAL A 201 12.11 9.39 7.56
CA VAL A 201 12.48 10.00 6.28
C VAL A 201 11.51 9.56 5.19
N ALA A 202 11.28 10.42 4.21
CA ALA A 202 10.49 10.13 3.02
C ALA A 202 11.07 10.91 1.83
N PRO A 203 11.01 10.36 0.61
CA PRO A 203 11.38 11.09 -0.60
C PRO A 203 10.36 12.19 -0.90
N ALA A 204 10.83 13.26 -1.55
CA ALA A 204 9.97 14.33 -2.03
C ALA A 204 10.47 14.85 -3.38
N TRP A 205 9.52 15.23 -4.24
CA TRP A 205 9.78 15.94 -5.50
C TRP A 205 9.41 17.40 -5.30
N VAL A 206 10.38 18.29 -5.44
CA VAL A 206 10.20 19.72 -5.18
C VAL A 206 10.28 20.49 -6.49
N ALA A 207 9.22 21.21 -6.82
CA ALA A 207 9.26 22.19 -7.91
C ALA A 207 9.95 23.49 -7.41
N VAL A 208 10.77 24.08 -8.26
CA VAL A 208 11.51 25.35 -8.01
C VAL A 208 11.15 26.37 -9.07
#